data_1b886be4088a7db3ad6c833670a8258d
#
_entry.id   1b886be4088a7db3ad6c833670a8258d
#
_cell.length_a   1.000
_cell.length_b   1.000
_cell.length_c   1.000
_cell.angle_alpha   90.00
_cell.angle_beta   90.00
_cell.angle_gamma   90.00
#
_symmetry.space_group_name_H-M   'P 1'
#
loop_
_entity.id
_entity.type
_entity.pdbx_description
1 polymer ?
#
loop_
_entity_poly.entity_id
_entity_poly.type
_entity_poly.pdbx_seq_one_letter_code
_entity_poly.pdbx_strand_id
1 'polypeptide(L)'
;MESFDPTLGRGLKPDFDEAPVRFRRRIGGVDYLHLKGRQNGDLFFTRHGWPFADYLLPERWFYGEQFRKPGQALAGATGAVYRVPIAHPVHSRFALVVKFSRFGQDVGITVADELISNRQFMARVDQAEFLPPFEEFANLERLRCQFRGIFATKAPLAIYSPPTRYLAWQLGRKNHLQWAYRRQLSASQNDDTEPKVEYDWERIYILLYRWMDGIDLEQAHAAGVISESQMVEWTRHAADQLLDLGWMVLDHKPRHLIIRPARHKRGILHRHDQPVLGLVDYELLVQAATGVTES
;
A
#
# COMPACT_ATOMS: atom_id res chain seq x y z
N MET A 1 -34.19 -1.00 -7.36
CA MET A 1 -32.74 -1.23 -7.59
C MET A 1 -32.22 -1.82 -6.29
N GLU A 2 -32.13 -3.15 -6.21
CA GLU A 2 -31.66 -3.84 -5.01
C GLU A 2 -30.24 -3.39 -4.70
N SER A 3 -30.06 -2.67 -3.60
CA SER A 3 -28.76 -2.33 -3.06
C SER A 3 -28.15 -3.62 -2.51
N PHE A 4 -27.09 -4.11 -3.13
CA PHE A 4 -26.28 -5.15 -2.56
C PHE A 4 -25.71 -4.63 -1.22
N ASP A 5 -26.17 -5.20 -0.11
CA ASP A 5 -25.73 -4.82 1.24
C ASP A 5 -24.52 -5.69 1.62
N PRO A 6 -23.31 -5.13 1.71
CA PRO A 6 -22.13 -5.90 2.11
C PRO A 6 -22.19 -6.34 3.58
N THR A 7 -23.16 -5.83 4.36
CA THR A 7 -23.37 -6.21 5.78
C THR A 7 -24.22 -7.47 5.95
N LEU A 8 -24.70 -8.06 4.86
CA LEU A 8 -25.40 -9.35 4.93
C LEU A 8 -24.47 -10.38 5.57
N GLY A 9 -24.97 -11.00 6.64
CA GLY A 9 -24.21 -11.94 7.45
C GLY A 9 -23.53 -13.04 6.63
N ARG A 10 -22.49 -13.67 7.18
CA ARG A 10 -21.58 -14.60 6.49
C ARG A 10 -22.23 -15.67 5.58
N GLY A 11 -23.51 -15.98 5.76
CA GLY A 11 -24.25 -16.96 4.97
C GLY A 11 -24.97 -16.38 3.74
N LEU A 12 -25.00 -15.06 3.56
CA LEU A 12 -25.78 -14.38 2.50
C LEU A 12 -24.90 -13.55 1.56
N LYS A 13 -23.59 -13.39 1.88
CA LYS A 13 -22.66 -12.65 1.06
C LYS A 13 -22.06 -13.60 0.02
N PRO A 14 -22.20 -13.31 -1.29
CA PRO A 14 -21.61 -14.15 -2.34
C PRO A 14 -20.08 -14.13 -2.24
N ASP A 15 -19.44 -15.15 -2.76
CA ASP A 15 -18.00 -15.16 -2.95
C ASP A 15 -17.57 -14.02 -3.89
N PHE A 16 -16.32 -13.63 -3.80
CA PHE A 16 -15.77 -12.53 -4.62
C PHE A 16 -16.04 -12.73 -6.10
N ASP A 17 -15.86 -13.96 -6.59
CA ASP A 17 -16.04 -14.32 -8.01
C ASP A 17 -17.51 -14.52 -8.42
N GLU A 18 -18.40 -14.63 -7.45
CA GLU A 18 -19.84 -14.77 -7.69
C GLU A 18 -20.58 -13.43 -7.59
N ALA A 19 -19.90 -12.37 -7.14
CA ALA A 19 -20.51 -11.06 -7.05
C ALA A 19 -21.01 -10.58 -8.42
N PRO A 20 -22.18 -9.90 -8.48
CA PRO A 20 -22.77 -9.42 -9.74
C PRO A 20 -21.80 -8.56 -10.56
N VAL A 21 -21.75 -8.76 -11.87
CA VAL A 21 -20.84 -8.09 -12.82
C VAL A 21 -20.87 -6.56 -12.69
N ARG A 22 -22.03 -5.97 -12.39
CA ARG A 22 -22.19 -4.52 -12.22
C ARG A 22 -21.30 -3.93 -11.12
N PHE A 23 -20.88 -4.74 -10.14
CA PHE A 23 -19.97 -4.31 -9.07
C PHE A 23 -18.51 -4.60 -9.38
N ARG A 24 -18.22 -5.43 -10.37
CA ARG A 24 -16.84 -5.79 -10.70
C ARG A 24 -16.17 -4.66 -11.48
N ARG A 25 -14.94 -4.38 -11.12
CA ARG A 25 -14.05 -3.46 -11.84
C ARG A 25 -12.66 -4.08 -11.90
N ARG A 26 -12.05 -4.04 -13.08
CA ARG A 26 -10.64 -4.39 -13.22
C ARG A 26 -9.85 -3.11 -13.43
N ILE A 27 -8.85 -2.86 -12.60
CA ILE A 27 -8.08 -1.62 -12.57
C ILE A 27 -6.61 -1.95 -12.34
N GLY A 28 -5.74 -1.61 -13.28
CA GLY A 28 -4.31 -1.90 -13.21
C GLY A 28 -3.98 -3.38 -13.06
N GLY A 29 -4.81 -4.27 -13.64
CA GLY A 29 -4.68 -5.71 -13.54
C GLY A 29 -5.22 -6.32 -12.24
N VAL A 30 -5.76 -5.52 -11.31
CA VAL A 30 -6.39 -5.98 -10.06
C VAL A 30 -7.91 -5.97 -10.18
N ASP A 31 -8.54 -7.06 -9.74
CA ASP A 31 -10.00 -7.15 -9.70
C ASP A 31 -10.52 -6.57 -8.38
N TYR A 32 -11.53 -5.70 -8.50
CA TYR A 32 -12.20 -5.06 -7.37
C TYR A 32 -13.70 -5.29 -7.40
N LEU A 33 -14.31 -5.32 -6.21
CA LEU A 33 -15.76 -5.09 -6.05
C LEU A 33 -15.96 -3.63 -5.62
N HIS A 34 -16.57 -2.85 -6.51
CA HIS A 34 -16.85 -1.44 -6.28
C HIS A 34 -18.26 -1.27 -5.72
N LEU A 35 -18.36 -0.75 -4.51
CA LEU A 35 -19.61 -0.48 -3.82
C LEU A 35 -19.68 1.00 -3.42
N LYS A 36 -20.91 1.53 -3.41
CA LYS A 36 -21.18 2.81 -2.76
C LYS A 36 -21.46 2.57 -1.28
N GLY A 37 -20.72 3.24 -0.40
CA GLY A 37 -21.02 3.27 1.03
C GLY A 37 -22.32 4.01 1.33
N ARG A 38 -22.85 3.86 2.55
CA ARG A 38 -24.12 4.49 2.99
C ARG A 38 -24.15 6.01 2.80
N GLN A 39 -23.00 6.67 2.85
CA GLN A 39 -22.85 8.10 2.66
C GLN A 39 -22.27 8.46 1.27
N ASN A 40 -22.50 7.60 0.27
CA ASN A 40 -22.05 7.79 -1.13
C ASN A 40 -20.52 7.86 -1.32
N GLY A 41 -19.73 7.41 -0.35
CA GLY A 41 -18.30 7.19 -0.56
C GLY A 41 -18.06 5.97 -1.44
N ASP A 42 -16.97 5.96 -2.19
CA ASP A 42 -16.59 4.86 -3.05
C ASP A 42 -15.70 3.86 -2.31
N LEU A 43 -16.08 2.59 -2.30
CA LEU A 43 -15.36 1.47 -1.71
C LEU A 43 -14.97 0.48 -2.80
N PHE A 44 -13.68 0.18 -2.91
CA PHE A 44 -13.13 -0.80 -3.84
C PHE A 44 -12.47 -1.91 -3.04
N PHE A 45 -13.14 -3.06 -2.90
CA PHE A 45 -12.62 -4.21 -2.19
C PHE A 45 -11.80 -5.08 -3.11
N THR A 46 -10.59 -5.45 -2.69
CA THR A 46 -9.82 -6.51 -3.35
C THR A 46 -10.36 -7.88 -2.95
N ARG A 47 -9.89 -8.94 -3.61
CA ARG A 47 -10.15 -10.33 -3.21
C ARG A 47 -9.71 -10.60 -1.75
N HIS A 48 -8.62 -10.00 -1.28
CA HIS A 48 -8.15 -10.13 0.10
C HIS A 48 -9.02 -9.37 1.11
N GLY A 49 -9.62 -8.27 0.69
CA GLY A 49 -10.49 -7.45 1.54
C GLY A 49 -11.92 -7.97 1.64
N TRP A 50 -12.42 -8.60 0.60
CA TRP A 50 -13.81 -9.01 0.52
C TRP A 50 -14.27 -9.90 1.69
N PRO A 51 -13.51 -10.90 2.16
CA PRO A 51 -13.88 -11.68 3.36
C PRO A 51 -14.08 -10.83 4.61
N PHE A 52 -13.47 -9.65 4.68
CA PHE A 52 -13.53 -8.71 5.80
C PHE A 52 -14.40 -7.49 5.53
N ALA A 53 -15.20 -7.46 4.45
CA ALA A 53 -15.91 -6.26 4.00
C ALA A 53 -16.67 -5.54 5.12
N ASP A 54 -17.38 -6.28 6.00
CA ASP A 54 -18.13 -5.71 7.13
C ASP A 54 -17.27 -4.91 8.11
N TYR A 55 -15.99 -5.25 8.21
CA TYR A 55 -15.01 -4.58 9.09
C TYR A 55 -14.29 -3.44 8.40
N LEU A 56 -14.36 -3.39 7.05
CA LEU A 56 -13.74 -2.36 6.23
C LEU A 56 -14.69 -1.20 5.93
N LEU A 57 -15.95 -1.28 6.36
CA LEU A 57 -16.92 -0.21 6.20
C LEU A 57 -16.47 1.06 6.93
N PRO A 58 -16.60 2.25 6.30
CA PRO A 58 -16.15 3.52 6.87
C PRO A 58 -16.75 3.83 8.23
N GLU A 59 -17.94 3.32 8.52
CA GLU A 59 -18.63 3.47 9.83
C GLU A 59 -17.83 2.85 10.97
N ARG A 60 -16.99 1.85 10.68
CA ARG A 60 -16.20 1.13 11.68
C ARG A 60 -14.91 1.86 12.08
N TRP A 61 -14.37 2.69 11.19
CA TRP A 61 -13.03 3.25 11.42
C TRP A 61 -12.89 4.73 10.99
N PHE A 62 -13.70 5.22 10.05
CA PHE A 62 -13.55 6.56 9.49
C PHE A 62 -14.50 7.57 10.11
N TYR A 63 -15.84 7.37 10.03
CA TYR A 63 -16.82 8.39 10.44
C TYR A 63 -16.81 8.70 11.93
N GLY A 64 -16.42 7.78 12.78
CA GLY A 64 -16.22 8.02 14.21
C GLY A 64 -14.80 8.46 14.56
N GLU A 65 -14.01 8.87 13.57
CA GLU A 65 -12.59 9.23 13.72
C GLU A 65 -11.77 8.21 14.53
N GLN A 66 -12.14 6.93 14.43
CA GLN A 66 -11.50 5.87 15.20
C GLN A 66 -9.99 5.81 14.94
N PHE A 67 -9.56 6.14 13.70
CA PHE A 67 -8.16 6.19 13.32
C PHE A 67 -7.37 7.32 14.01
N ARG A 68 -8.04 8.38 14.51
CA ARG A 68 -7.41 9.50 15.22
C ARG A 68 -7.26 9.30 16.72
N LYS A 69 -7.69 8.18 17.28
CA LYS A 69 -7.52 7.91 18.71
C LYS A 69 -6.05 7.95 19.10
N PRO A 70 -5.71 8.38 20.33
CA PRO A 70 -4.34 8.42 20.82
C PRO A 70 -3.64 7.06 20.65
N GLY A 71 -2.37 7.10 20.21
CA GLY A 71 -1.54 5.91 20.00
C GLY A 71 -1.81 5.11 18.71
N GLN A 72 -2.70 5.58 17.84
CA GLN A 72 -2.95 4.90 16.56
C GLN A 72 -2.13 5.46 15.39
N ALA A 73 -1.70 6.72 15.45
CA ALA A 73 -0.78 7.28 14.46
C ALA A 73 0.57 6.55 14.54
N LEU A 74 1.09 6.14 13.37
CA LEU A 74 2.41 5.50 13.30
C LEU A 74 3.49 6.58 13.38
N ALA A 75 4.40 6.45 14.35
CA ALA A 75 5.54 7.34 14.48
C ALA A 75 6.49 7.19 13.29
N GLY A 76 7.08 8.31 12.83
CA GLY A 76 8.04 8.32 11.73
C GLY A 76 7.44 8.18 10.33
N ALA A 77 6.13 8.00 10.21
CA ALA A 77 5.47 8.06 8.91
C ALA A 77 5.42 9.51 8.40
N THR A 78 5.91 9.73 7.19
CA THR A 78 5.89 11.05 6.53
C THR A 78 4.49 11.44 6.05
N GLY A 79 3.55 10.49 6.04
CA GLY A 79 2.14 10.69 5.70
C GLY A 79 1.20 10.31 6.86
N ALA A 80 -0.09 10.54 6.68
CA ALA A 80 -1.11 10.13 7.65
C ALA A 80 -1.34 8.62 7.56
N VAL A 81 -0.65 7.86 8.41
CA VAL A 81 -0.75 6.40 8.51
C VAL A 81 -1.10 6.01 9.94
N TYR A 82 -2.10 5.16 10.09
CA TYR A 82 -2.64 4.77 11.39
C TYR A 82 -2.79 3.25 11.48
N ARG A 83 -2.58 2.71 12.71
CA ARG A 83 -2.95 1.35 13.07
C ARG A 83 -4.30 1.38 13.77
N VAL A 84 -5.35 0.81 13.18
CA VAL A 84 -6.69 0.80 13.74
C VAL A 84 -7.09 -0.63 14.15
N PRO A 85 -7.13 -0.94 15.45
CA PRO A 85 -7.67 -2.21 15.92
C PRO A 85 -9.15 -2.34 15.58
N ILE A 86 -9.54 -3.49 15.04
CA ILE A 86 -10.93 -3.80 14.69
C ILE A 86 -11.38 -5.01 15.51
N ALA A 87 -12.46 -4.87 16.25
CA ALA A 87 -13.05 -6.01 16.94
C ALA A 87 -13.55 -7.04 15.93
N HIS A 88 -12.93 -8.22 15.93
CA HIS A 88 -13.27 -9.33 15.05
C HIS A 88 -13.50 -10.61 15.88
N PRO A 89 -14.63 -11.32 15.70
CA PRO A 89 -15.00 -12.44 16.59
C PRO A 89 -14.04 -13.62 16.53
N VAL A 90 -13.36 -13.84 15.40
CA VAL A 90 -12.43 -14.97 15.19
C VAL A 90 -10.98 -14.53 15.25
N HIS A 91 -10.67 -13.29 14.87
CA HIS A 91 -9.30 -12.79 14.77
C HIS A 91 -9.07 -11.72 15.84
N SER A 92 -8.72 -12.12 17.06
CA SER A 92 -8.52 -11.22 18.21
C SER A 92 -7.46 -10.12 17.98
N ARG A 93 -6.58 -10.31 16.99
CA ARG A 93 -5.51 -9.35 16.63
C ARG A 93 -5.74 -8.71 15.25
N PHE A 94 -6.99 -8.65 14.78
CA PHE A 94 -7.24 -7.99 13.51
C PHE A 94 -7.10 -6.48 13.66
N ALA A 95 -6.20 -5.90 12.90
CA ALA A 95 -6.03 -4.44 12.82
C ALA A 95 -5.79 -4.03 11.38
N LEU A 96 -6.20 -2.81 11.06
CA LEU A 96 -5.99 -2.17 9.78
C LEU A 96 -4.77 -1.26 9.83
N VAL A 97 -4.06 -1.17 8.72
CA VAL A 97 -3.29 0.02 8.39
C VAL A 97 -4.19 0.91 7.54
N VAL A 98 -4.46 2.10 8.03
CA VAL A 98 -5.22 3.15 7.34
C VAL A 98 -4.20 4.16 6.84
N LYS A 99 -3.97 4.22 5.53
CA LYS A 99 -2.99 5.10 4.88
C LYS A 99 -3.71 6.09 3.98
N PHE A 100 -3.55 7.37 4.24
CA PHE A 100 -4.03 8.43 3.34
C PHE A 100 -3.02 8.56 2.19
N SER A 101 -3.49 8.43 0.96
CA SER A 101 -2.64 8.53 -0.22
C SER A 101 -2.09 9.95 -0.40
N ARG A 102 -0.81 10.03 -0.70
CA ARG A 102 -0.11 11.27 -1.04
C ARG A 102 -0.09 11.54 -2.56
N PHE A 103 -0.88 10.84 -3.32
CA PHE A 103 -1.03 11.02 -4.77
C PHE A 103 -1.16 12.50 -5.15
N GLY A 104 -0.33 12.94 -6.10
CA GLY A 104 -0.28 14.31 -6.59
C GLY A 104 0.43 15.32 -5.68
N GLN A 105 1.11 14.87 -4.62
CA GLN A 105 1.98 15.69 -3.77
C GLN A 105 3.43 15.59 -4.23
N ASP A 106 4.26 16.57 -3.87
CA ASP A 106 5.71 16.51 -4.10
C ASP A 106 6.34 15.39 -3.24
N VAL A 107 7.29 14.70 -3.82
CA VAL A 107 8.06 13.66 -3.16
C VAL A 107 9.34 14.28 -2.59
N GLY A 108 9.56 14.10 -1.28
CA GLY A 108 10.84 14.40 -0.63
C GLY A 108 11.52 13.08 -0.29
N ILE A 109 12.57 12.72 -1.01
CA ILE A 109 13.39 11.54 -0.74
C ILE A 109 14.73 11.98 -0.18
N THR A 110 15.13 11.38 0.93
CA THR A 110 16.50 11.46 1.42
C THR A 110 17.26 10.28 0.88
N VAL A 111 18.23 10.51 0.01
CA VAL A 111 19.06 9.46 -0.60
C VAL A 111 20.29 9.23 0.27
N ALA A 112 20.66 7.98 0.48
CA ALA A 112 21.92 7.64 1.15
C ALA A 112 23.12 8.04 0.29
N ASP A 113 24.17 8.55 0.91
CA ASP A 113 25.36 9.12 0.21
C ASP A 113 25.97 8.14 -0.80
N GLU A 114 25.94 6.86 -0.52
CA GLU A 114 26.45 5.78 -1.38
C GLU A 114 25.70 5.68 -2.73
N LEU A 115 24.44 6.08 -2.77
CA LEU A 115 23.59 6.02 -3.97
C LEU A 115 23.61 7.30 -4.80
N ILE A 116 24.14 8.42 -4.27
CA ILE A 116 24.19 9.71 -4.96
C ILE A 116 25.03 9.61 -6.24
N SER A 117 26.07 8.77 -6.26
CA SER A 117 26.91 8.55 -7.44
C SER A 117 26.24 7.73 -8.55
N ASN A 118 25.13 7.04 -8.25
CA ASN A 118 24.40 6.25 -9.24
C ASN A 118 23.44 7.14 -10.04
N ARG A 119 23.89 7.58 -11.22
CA ARG A 119 23.13 8.47 -12.11
C ARG A 119 21.75 7.93 -12.51
N GLN A 120 21.63 6.62 -12.74
CA GLN A 120 20.34 6.03 -13.13
C GLN A 120 19.36 6.02 -11.95
N PHE A 121 19.84 5.75 -10.75
CA PHE A 121 19.05 5.84 -9.54
C PHE A 121 18.61 7.28 -9.30
N MET A 122 19.52 8.24 -9.35
CA MET A 122 19.24 9.66 -9.15
C MET A 122 18.23 10.22 -10.15
N ALA A 123 18.34 9.85 -11.42
CA ALA A 123 17.37 10.27 -12.45
C ALA A 123 15.95 9.76 -12.14
N ARG A 124 15.81 8.62 -11.48
CA ARG A 124 14.50 8.10 -11.02
C ARG A 124 14.00 8.80 -9.77
N VAL A 125 14.91 9.13 -8.86
CA VAL A 125 14.57 9.92 -7.65
C VAL A 125 14.07 11.31 -8.05
N ASP A 126 14.73 11.95 -9.03
CA ASP A 126 14.32 13.28 -9.54
C ASP A 126 12.95 13.26 -10.23
N GLN A 127 12.55 12.12 -10.78
CA GLN A 127 11.26 11.91 -11.44
C GLN A 127 10.24 11.19 -10.55
N ALA A 128 10.57 10.98 -9.27
CA ALA A 128 9.71 10.23 -8.38
C ALA A 128 8.37 10.94 -8.14
N GLU A 129 7.30 10.21 -8.30
CA GLU A 129 5.95 10.62 -7.94
C GLU A 129 5.34 9.57 -7.02
N PHE A 130 4.53 10.02 -6.05
CA PHE A 130 3.77 9.07 -5.25
C PHE A 130 2.77 8.32 -6.11
N LEU A 131 2.83 7.00 -6.05
CA LEU A 131 1.93 6.15 -6.81
C LEU A 131 0.46 6.51 -6.53
N PRO A 132 -0.36 6.61 -7.58
CA PRO A 132 -1.80 6.65 -7.42
C PRO A 132 -2.33 5.41 -6.68
N PRO A 133 -3.44 5.51 -5.93
CA PRO A 133 -3.91 4.45 -5.04
C PRO A 133 -4.08 3.07 -5.69
N PHE A 134 -4.65 3.00 -6.88
CA PHE A 134 -4.86 1.74 -7.59
C PHE A 134 -3.55 1.18 -8.15
N GLU A 135 -2.61 2.04 -8.51
CA GLU A 135 -1.28 1.63 -8.98
C GLU A 135 -0.43 1.10 -7.82
N GLU A 136 -0.49 1.74 -6.63
CA GLU A 136 0.17 1.21 -5.43
C GLU A 136 -0.34 -0.21 -5.11
N PHE A 137 -1.66 -0.46 -5.22
CA PHE A 137 -2.21 -1.80 -5.02
C PHE A 137 -1.83 -2.78 -6.14
N ALA A 138 -1.82 -2.32 -7.39
CA ALA A 138 -1.44 -3.15 -8.53
C ALA A 138 0.03 -3.60 -8.44
N ASN A 139 0.95 -2.68 -8.11
CA ASN A 139 2.36 -2.99 -7.94
C ASN A 139 2.56 -3.94 -6.75
N LEU A 140 1.85 -3.72 -5.64
CA LEU A 140 1.90 -4.61 -4.49
C LEU A 140 1.38 -6.02 -4.84
N GLU A 141 0.28 -6.16 -5.57
CA GLU A 141 -0.23 -7.49 -5.97
C GLU A 141 0.73 -8.21 -6.91
N ARG A 142 1.33 -7.53 -7.88
CA ARG A 142 2.37 -8.09 -8.75
C ARG A 142 3.56 -8.58 -7.94
N LEU A 143 4.05 -7.73 -7.02
CA LEU A 143 5.11 -8.07 -6.09
C LEU A 143 4.77 -9.31 -5.26
N ARG A 144 3.57 -9.39 -4.69
CA ARG A 144 3.10 -10.53 -3.89
C ARG A 144 3.07 -11.85 -4.67
N CYS A 145 2.72 -11.80 -5.95
CA CYS A 145 2.72 -12.97 -6.82
C CYS A 145 4.15 -13.51 -7.05
N GLN A 146 5.12 -12.62 -7.15
CA GLN A 146 6.53 -12.96 -7.40
C GLN A 146 7.28 -13.41 -6.13
N PHE A 147 6.97 -12.78 -4.98
CA PHE A 147 7.68 -12.98 -3.71
C PHE A 147 7.22 -14.18 -2.87
N ARG A 148 6.67 -15.21 -3.42
CA ARG A 148 6.23 -16.36 -2.63
C ARG A 148 7.34 -16.91 -1.74
N GLY A 149 7.39 -16.41 -0.49
CA GLY A 149 8.23 -16.97 0.57
C GLY A 149 9.50 -16.22 0.90
N ILE A 150 9.90 -15.18 0.17
CA ILE A 150 11.10 -14.39 0.43
C ILE A 150 10.77 -13.24 1.40
N PHE A 151 9.82 -12.39 1.02
CA PHE A 151 9.31 -11.32 1.87
C PHE A 151 7.88 -11.55 2.32
N ALA A 152 7.54 -11.02 3.50
CA ALA A 152 6.16 -10.80 3.85
C ALA A 152 5.75 -9.40 3.36
N THR A 153 4.54 -9.28 2.81
CA THR A 153 3.94 -8.01 2.41
C THR A 153 2.59 -7.83 3.08
N LYS A 154 2.16 -6.59 3.27
CA LYS A 154 0.78 -6.33 3.72
C LYS A 154 -0.20 -6.84 2.66
N ALA A 155 -1.34 -7.41 3.10
CA ALA A 155 -2.42 -7.69 2.17
C ALA A 155 -3.17 -6.38 1.88
N PRO A 156 -3.31 -5.94 0.62
CA PRO A 156 -4.16 -4.82 0.24
C PRO A 156 -5.62 -5.26 0.39
N LEU A 157 -6.42 -4.53 1.17
CA LEU A 157 -7.78 -4.95 1.49
C LEU A 157 -8.83 -4.15 0.73
N ALA A 158 -8.74 -2.82 0.78
CA ALA A 158 -9.69 -1.95 0.10
C ALA A 158 -9.10 -0.55 -0.11
N ILE A 159 -9.68 0.17 -1.09
CA ILE A 159 -9.49 1.60 -1.27
C ILE A 159 -10.82 2.27 -0.96
N TYR A 160 -10.79 3.28 -0.09
CA TYR A 160 -11.94 4.10 0.24
C TYR A 160 -11.72 5.53 -0.20
N SER A 161 -12.72 6.12 -0.87
CA SER A 161 -12.75 7.54 -1.21
C SER A 161 -14.06 8.14 -0.67
N PRO A 162 -13.99 8.98 0.40
CA PRO A 162 -15.18 9.67 0.92
C PRO A 162 -15.79 10.60 -0.14
N PRO A 163 -17.09 10.92 -0.06
CA PRO A 163 -17.74 11.81 -1.02
C PRO A 163 -17.32 13.27 -0.88
N THR A 164 -16.72 13.64 0.25
CA THR A 164 -16.28 15.02 0.53
C THR A 164 -15.22 15.45 -0.47
N ARG A 165 -15.43 16.64 -1.02
CA ARG A 165 -14.48 17.28 -1.95
C ARG A 165 -13.68 18.36 -1.23
N TYR A 166 -12.43 18.50 -1.65
CA TYR A 166 -11.48 19.46 -1.13
C TYR A 166 -10.82 20.17 -2.32
N LEU A 167 -10.40 21.41 -2.15
CA LEU A 167 -9.54 22.03 -3.15
C LEU A 167 -8.19 21.29 -3.21
N ALA A 168 -7.62 21.14 -4.40
CA ALA A 168 -6.39 20.36 -4.59
C ALA A 168 -5.25 20.82 -3.66
N TRP A 169 -5.11 22.13 -3.42
CA TRP A 169 -4.09 22.66 -2.50
C TRP A 169 -4.31 22.28 -1.03
N GLN A 170 -5.57 22.08 -0.58
CA GLN A 170 -5.87 21.60 0.77
C GLN A 170 -5.39 20.16 0.98
N LEU A 171 -5.30 19.39 -0.11
CA LEU A 171 -4.75 18.04 -0.14
C LEU A 171 -3.24 18.02 -0.41
N GLY A 172 -2.58 19.19 -0.49
CA GLY A 172 -1.16 19.29 -0.83
C GLY A 172 -0.84 18.94 -2.29
N ARG A 173 -1.85 18.79 -3.15
CA ARG A 173 -1.69 18.39 -4.54
C ARG A 173 -1.21 19.55 -5.41
N LYS A 174 -0.33 19.23 -6.35
CA LYS A 174 0.34 20.21 -7.20
C LYS A 174 -0.27 20.28 -8.60
N ASN A 175 -0.50 21.47 -9.09
CA ASN A 175 -1.12 21.68 -10.40
C ASN A 175 -0.29 21.10 -11.55
N HIS A 176 1.05 21.18 -11.49
CA HIS A 176 1.91 20.64 -12.54
C HIS A 176 1.79 19.10 -12.65
N LEU A 177 1.66 18.38 -11.51
CA LEU A 177 1.43 16.93 -11.49
C LEU A 177 0.04 16.59 -12.05
N GLN A 178 -0.99 17.40 -11.73
CA GLN A 178 -2.32 17.24 -12.31
C GLN A 178 -2.29 17.38 -13.84
N TRP A 179 -1.58 18.39 -14.36
CA TRP A 179 -1.45 18.58 -15.80
C TRP A 179 -0.67 17.46 -16.47
N ALA A 180 0.41 16.99 -15.85
CA ALA A 180 1.18 15.84 -16.35
C ALA A 180 0.31 14.59 -16.44
N TYR A 181 -0.44 14.28 -15.37
CA TYR A 181 -1.35 13.15 -15.31
C TYR A 181 -2.46 13.22 -16.38
N ARG A 182 -3.10 14.37 -16.56
CA ARG A 182 -4.12 14.56 -17.59
C ARG A 182 -3.57 14.35 -19.01
N ARG A 183 -2.35 14.80 -19.28
CA ARG A 183 -1.68 14.55 -20.58
C ARG A 183 -1.45 13.05 -20.82
N GLN A 184 -1.01 12.33 -19.78
CA GLN A 184 -0.81 10.88 -19.88
C GLN A 184 -2.14 10.14 -20.13
N LEU A 185 -3.22 10.54 -19.45
CA LEU A 185 -4.55 9.99 -19.70
C LEU A 185 -4.99 10.20 -21.15
N SER A 186 -4.86 11.42 -21.67
CA SER A 186 -5.23 11.74 -23.06
C SER A 186 -4.40 10.97 -24.07
N ALA A 187 -3.10 10.77 -23.83
CA ALA A 187 -2.23 10.01 -24.70
C ALA A 187 -2.58 8.51 -24.73
N SER A 188 -3.07 7.95 -23.61
CA SER A 188 -3.41 6.53 -23.50
C SER A 188 -4.83 6.18 -23.96
N GLN A 189 -5.69 7.16 -24.25
CA GLN A 189 -7.03 6.91 -24.79
C GLN A 189 -7.02 6.32 -26.21
N ASN A 190 -5.88 6.42 -26.90
CA ASN A 190 -5.67 5.85 -28.25
C ASN A 190 -5.07 4.45 -28.22
N ASP A 191 -4.82 3.88 -27.05
CA ASP A 191 -4.22 2.57 -26.90
C ASP A 191 -5.28 1.63 -26.31
N ASP A 192 -5.57 0.51 -26.98
CA ASP A 192 -6.56 -0.52 -26.59
C ASP A 192 -6.16 -1.30 -25.32
N THR A 193 -5.13 -0.84 -24.63
CA THR A 193 -4.72 -1.34 -23.33
C THR A 193 -5.71 -0.93 -22.24
N GLU A 194 -5.69 -1.61 -21.09
CA GLU A 194 -6.61 -1.41 -19.95
C GLU A 194 -6.89 0.09 -19.67
N PRO A 195 -8.18 0.50 -19.55
CA PRO A 195 -8.53 1.90 -19.36
C PRO A 195 -7.86 2.44 -18.10
N LYS A 196 -7.09 3.51 -18.25
CA LYS A 196 -6.49 4.21 -17.10
C LYS A 196 -7.59 4.83 -16.25
N VAL A 197 -7.43 4.74 -14.95
CA VAL A 197 -8.38 5.31 -13.99
C VAL A 197 -8.24 6.83 -13.97
N GLU A 198 -9.35 7.52 -14.19
CA GLU A 198 -9.41 8.94 -13.95
C GLU A 198 -9.59 9.20 -12.45
N TYR A 199 -8.57 9.77 -11.81
CA TYR A 199 -8.61 10.15 -10.40
C TYR A 199 -9.28 11.51 -10.22
N ASP A 200 -10.18 11.59 -9.23
CA ASP A 200 -10.73 12.86 -8.79
C ASP A 200 -9.70 13.60 -7.90
N TRP A 201 -9.13 14.68 -8.41
CA TRP A 201 -8.11 15.47 -7.73
C TRP A 201 -8.62 16.27 -6.51
N GLU A 202 -9.92 16.30 -6.30
CA GLU A 202 -10.56 16.97 -5.18
C GLU A 202 -11.05 16.01 -4.10
N ARG A 203 -10.80 14.71 -4.25
CA ARG A 203 -11.16 13.68 -3.26
C ARG A 203 -9.94 13.04 -2.63
N ILE A 204 -10.02 12.72 -1.35
CA ILE A 204 -9.00 11.90 -0.70
C ILE A 204 -9.19 10.44 -1.08
N TYR A 205 -8.09 9.70 -1.08
CA TYR A 205 -8.08 8.25 -1.24
C TYR A 205 -7.37 7.65 -0.04
N ILE A 206 -7.97 6.63 0.55
CA ILE A 206 -7.48 5.96 1.74
C ILE A 206 -7.29 4.48 1.42
N LEU A 207 -6.05 4.01 1.58
CA LEU A 207 -5.68 2.63 1.35
C LEU A 207 -5.75 1.86 2.66
N LEU A 208 -6.46 0.74 2.64
CA LEU A 208 -6.61 -0.16 3.77
C LEU A 208 -5.78 -1.42 3.55
N TYR A 209 -4.88 -1.69 4.47
CA TYR A 209 -4.08 -2.91 4.48
C TYR A 209 -4.31 -3.68 5.76
N ARG A 210 -4.05 -4.98 5.72
CA ARG A 210 -3.96 -5.78 6.93
C ARG A 210 -2.70 -5.42 7.70
N TRP A 211 -2.83 -5.20 9.01
CA TRP A 211 -1.68 -4.99 9.89
C TRP A 211 -0.73 -6.19 9.85
N MET A 212 0.56 -5.92 9.83
CA MET A 212 1.62 -6.91 9.96
C MET A 212 2.25 -6.79 11.35
N ASP A 213 2.20 -7.87 12.13
CA ASP A 213 2.84 -7.90 13.44
C ASP A 213 4.36 -7.94 13.31
N GLY A 214 5.03 -7.18 14.14
CA GLY A 214 6.48 -7.05 14.20
C GLY A 214 6.90 -5.66 14.62
N ILE A 215 8.20 -5.43 14.61
CA ILE A 215 8.85 -4.14 14.82
C ILE A 215 9.75 -3.85 13.62
N ASP A 216 9.91 -2.59 13.26
CA ASP A 216 10.82 -2.22 12.18
C ASP A 216 12.29 -2.36 12.60
N LEU A 217 13.20 -2.34 11.62
CA LEU A 217 14.62 -2.56 11.89
C LEU A 217 15.24 -1.44 12.75
N GLU A 218 14.78 -0.18 12.61
CA GLU A 218 15.25 0.93 13.45
C GLU A 218 14.84 0.70 14.91
N GLN A 219 13.58 0.34 15.15
CA GLN A 219 13.08 0.01 16.50
C GLN A 219 13.77 -1.23 17.06
N ALA A 220 14.03 -2.24 16.23
CA ALA A 220 14.73 -3.45 16.65
C ALA A 220 16.18 -3.16 17.08
N HIS A 221 16.88 -2.29 16.34
CA HIS A 221 18.21 -1.82 16.70
C HIS A 221 18.18 -1.00 17.99
N ALA A 222 17.29 -0.01 18.09
CA ALA A 222 17.14 0.80 19.29
C ALA A 222 16.80 -0.03 20.54
N ALA A 223 16.09 -1.14 20.39
CA ALA A 223 15.77 -2.09 21.46
C ALA A 223 16.89 -3.12 21.75
N GLY A 224 18.02 -3.07 21.03
CA GLY A 224 19.12 -4.03 21.18
C GLY A 224 18.80 -5.46 20.70
N VAL A 225 17.74 -5.63 19.89
CA VAL A 225 17.36 -6.94 19.31
C VAL A 225 18.30 -7.33 18.17
N ILE A 226 18.78 -6.35 17.43
CA ILE A 226 19.76 -6.50 16.35
C ILE A 226 20.88 -5.47 16.48
N SER A 227 22.06 -5.78 15.93
CA SER A 227 23.14 -4.81 15.83
C SER A 227 22.94 -3.82 14.69
N GLU A 228 23.67 -2.71 14.70
CA GLU A 228 23.68 -1.75 13.59
C GLU A 228 24.13 -2.40 12.27
N SER A 229 25.17 -3.24 12.33
CA SER A 229 25.64 -3.99 11.16
C SER A 229 24.56 -4.90 10.55
N GLN A 230 23.78 -5.58 11.41
CA GLN A 230 22.65 -6.40 10.95
C GLN A 230 21.53 -5.54 10.34
N MET A 231 21.24 -4.38 10.92
CA MET A 231 20.25 -3.46 10.36
C MET A 231 20.64 -3.00 8.94
N VAL A 232 21.90 -2.58 8.76
CA VAL A 232 22.42 -2.15 7.45
C VAL A 232 22.45 -3.32 6.46
N GLU A 233 22.97 -4.47 6.87
CA GLU A 233 23.05 -5.68 6.02
C GLU A 233 21.67 -6.13 5.55
N TRP A 234 20.69 -6.22 6.46
CA TRP A 234 19.34 -6.68 6.09
C TRP A 234 18.59 -5.67 5.24
N THR A 235 18.83 -4.37 5.45
CA THR A 235 18.26 -3.33 4.59
C THR A 235 18.79 -3.44 3.17
N ARG A 236 20.11 -3.60 3.01
CA ARG A 236 20.76 -3.80 1.70
C ARG A 236 20.28 -5.10 1.04
N HIS A 237 20.30 -6.20 1.78
CA HIS A 237 19.86 -7.49 1.27
C HIS A 237 18.40 -7.46 0.76
N ALA A 238 17.53 -6.73 1.47
CA ALA A 238 16.15 -6.53 1.03
C ALA A 238 16.08 -5.73 -0.29
N ALA A 239 16.91 -4.70 -0.46
CA ALA A 239 16.97 -3.93 -1.69
C ALA A 239 17.49 -4.77 -2.87
N ASP A 240 18.54 -5.57 -2.64
CA ASP A 240 19.12 -6.47 -3.66
C ASP A 240 18.08 -7.51 -4.10
N GLN A 241 17.38 -8.15 -3.17
CA GLN A 241 16.32 -9.11 -3.49
C GLN A 241 15.15 -8.48 -4.26
N LEU A 242 14.77 -7.22 -3.94
CA LEU A 242 13.78 -6.48 -4.72
C LEU A 242 14.26 -6.26 -6.14
N LEU A 243 15.51 -5.84 -6.30
CA LEU A 243 16.12 -5.56 -7.59
C LEU A 243 16.21 -6.83 -8.47
N ASP A 244 16.61 -7.97 -7.90
CA ASP A 244 16.67 -9.27 -8.58
C ASP A 244 15.31 -9.69 -9.17
N LEU A 245 14.23 -9.21 -8.56
CA LEU A 245 12.85 -9.45 -9.01
C LEU A 245 12.31 -8.35 -9.91
N GLY A 246 13.16 -7.41 -10.31
CA GLY A 246 12.81 -6.30 -11.18
C GLY A 246 12.02 -5.18 -10.47
N TRP A 247 12.17 -5.05 -9.15
CA TRP A 247 11.53 -4.01 -8.36
C TRP A 247 12.53 -3.14 -7.61
N MET A 248 12.11 -1.91 -7.30
CA MET A 248 12.85 -0.95 -6.49
C MET A 248 11.90 -0.13 -5.65
N VAL A 249 12.29 0.17 -4.41
CA VAL A 249 11.65 1.18 -3.56
C VAL A 249 12.56 2.38 -3.53
N LEU A 250 12.13 3.52 -4.08
CA LEU A 250 13.00 4.71 -4.22
C LEU A 250 13.35 5.34 -2.86
N ASP A 251 12.50 5.20 -1.84
CA ASP A 251 12.74 5.64 -0.47
C ASP A 251 12.97 4.45 0.47
N HIS A 252 13.88 3.53 0.08
CA HIS A 252 14.14 2.33 0.85
C HIS A 252 14.91 2.65 2.15
N LYS A 253 14.32 2.27 3.30
CA LYS A 253 14.84 2.59 4.65
C LYS A 253 14.63 1.43 5.61
N PRO A 254 15.47 1.30 6.68
CA PRO A 254 15.31 0.27 7.70
C PRO A 254 13.91 0.24 8.33
N ARG A 255 13.29 1.40 8.56
CA ARG A 255 11.92 1.51 9.12
C ARG A 255 10.81 0.98 8.19
N HIS A 256 11.10 0.75 6.90
CA HIS A 256 10.15 0.13 5.96
C HIS A 256 10.22 -1.39 5.97
N LEU A 257 11.12 -1.96 6.76
CA LEU A 257 11.31 -3.40 6.91
C LEU A 257 10.94 -3.84 8.33
N ILE A 258 9.99 -4.76 8.41
CA ILE A 258 9.48 -5.31 9.67
C ILE A 258 10.13 -6.67 9.92
N ILE A 259 10.72 -6.86 11.11
CA ILE A 259 11.11 -8.17 11.60
C ILE A 259 9.89 -8.85 12.22
N ARG A 260 9.61 -10.06 11.79
CA ARG A 260 8.50 -10.83 12.31
C ARG A 260 8.93 -11.68 13.53
N PRO A 261 8.14 -11.66 14.62
CA PRO A 261 8.42 -12.53 15.75
C PRO A 261 8.13 -14.00 15.39
N ALA A 262 8.94 -14.91 15.92
CA ALA A 262 8.68 -16.33 15.84
C ALA A 262 7.44 -16.68 16.68
N ARG A 263 6.51 -17.49 16.14
CA ARG A 263 5.19 -17.75 16.75
C ARG A 263 5.26 -18.43 18.13
N HIS A 264 6.28 -19.27 18.37
CA HIS A 264 6.40 -20.11 19.57
C HIS A 264 7.77 -20.05 20.23
N LYS A 265 8.68 -19.20 19.75
CA LYS A 265 10.03 -19.05 20.30
C LYS A 265 10.34 -17.57 20.55
N ARG A 266 11.10 -17.28 21.58
CA ARG A 266 11.73 -15.96 21.73
C ARG A 266 12.69 -15.79 20.55
N GLY A 267 12.53 -14.72 19.76
CA GLY A 267 13.43 -14.40 18.66
C GLY A 267 12.70 -14.03 17.38
N ILE A 268 13.46 -13.91 16.31
CA ILE A 268 13.04 -13.51 14.98
C ILE A 268 12.62 -14.75 14.18
N LEU A 269 11.60 -14.62 13.35
CA LEU A 269 11.21 -15.67 12.42
C LEU A 269 12.26 -15.77 11.31
N HIS A 270 12.90 -16.97 11.20
CA HIS A 270 13.85 -17.27 10.14
C HIS A 270 13.26 -18.31 9.16
N ARG A 271 13.68 -18.22 7.92
CA ARG A 271 13.44 -19.22 6.88
C ARG A 271 14.74 -19.40 6.09
N HIS A 272 15.23 -20.63 5.96
CA HIS A 272 16.54 -20.93 5.35
C HIS A 272 17.69 -20.09 5.94
N ASP A 273 17.73 -20.01 7.28
CA ASP A 273 18.71 -19.23 8.07
C ASP A 273 18.71 -17.70 7.84
N GLN A 274 17.78 -17.21 7.02
CA GLN A 274 17.59 -15.78 6.82
C GLN A 274 16.38 -15.25 7.60
N PRO A 275 16.42 -14.02 8.14
CA PRO A 275 15.28 -13.42 8.81
C PRO A 275 14.15 -13.18 7.80
N VAL A 276 12.91 -13.49 8.20
CA VAL A 276 11.75 -13.17 7.37
C VAL A 276 11.41 -11.70 7.58
N LEU A 277 11.79 -10.88 6.61
CA LEU A 277 11.48 -9.46 6.58
C LEU A 277 10.09 -9.21 6.01
N GLY A 278 9.43 -8.16 6.46
CA GLY A 278 8.18 -7.67 5.91
C GLY A 278 8.35 -6.27 5.34
N LEU A 279 8.07 -6.09 4.06
CA LEU A 279 8.04 -4.75 3.44
C LEU A 279 6.70 -4.08 3.74
N VAL A 280 6.70 -2.80 4.14
CA VAL A 280 5.49 -2.10 4.60
C VAL A 280 5.19 -0.76 3.94
N ASP A 281 6.07 -0.23 3.12
CA ASP A 281 5.82 0.98 2.35
C ASP A 281 5.95 0.73 0.85
N TYR A 282 4.91 1.08 0.08
CA TYR A 282 4.78 0.76 -1.34
C TYR A 282 4.50 2.00 -2.20
N GLU A 283 4.40 3.18 -1.62
CA GLU A 283 4.02 4.40 -2.37
C GLU A 283 5.07 4.88 -3.37
N LEU A 284 6.31 4.38 -3.26
CA LEU A 284 7.43 4.60 -4.16
C LEU A 284 8.02 3.27 -4.68
N LEU A 285 7.19 2.22 -4.72
CA LEU A 285 7.53 0.92 -5.28
C LEU A 285 7.38 0.96 -6.80
N VAL A 286 8.49 0.92 -7.53
CA VAL A 286 8.54 1.01 -8.98
C VAL A 286 9.22 -0.22 -9.59
N GLN A 287 8.91 -0.52 -10.85
CA GLN A 287 9.66 -1.52 -11.59
C GLN A 287 11.07 -1.01 -11.87
N ALA A 288 12.06 -1.84 -11.61
CA ALA A 288 13.42 -1.57 -12.04
C ALA A 288 13.46 -1.55 -13.58
N ALA A 289 14.21 -0.64 -14.21
CA ALA A 289 14.39 -0.72 -15.64
C ALA A 289 15.07 -2.06 -15.95
N THR A 290 14.44 -2.88 -16.77
CA THR A 290 15.13 -4.00 -17.38
C THR A 290 16.31 -3.41 -18.14
N GLY A 291 17.52 -3.65 -17.64
CA GLY A 291 18.73 -3.22 -18.34
C GLY A 291 18.66 -3.77 -19.75
N VAL A 292 18.57 -2.87 -20.74
CA VAL A 292 19.04 -3.19 -22.07
C VAL A 292 20.53 -3.45 -21.84
N THR A 293 20.91 -4.71 -21.75
CA THR A 293 22.30 -5.13 -21.96
C THR A 293 22.64 -4.68 -23.39
N GLU A 294 23.24 -3.48 -23.51
CA GLU A 294 23.96 -3.13 -24.71
C GLU A 294 25.07 -4.17 -24.84
N SER A 295 24.83 -5.11 -25.76
CA SER A 295 25.84 -6.05 -26.29
C SER A 295 26.79 -5.34 -27.22
#